data_c4a5be41cb0e2efc4ec104f5112ce9e6
#
_entry.id   c4a5be41cb0e2efc4ec104f5112ce9e6
#
_cell.length_a   1.000
_cell.length_b   1.000
_cell.length_c   1.000
_cell.angle_alpha   90.00
_cell.angle_beta   90.00
_cell.angle_gamma   90.00
#
_symmetry.space_group_name_H-M   'P 1'
#
loop_
_entity.id
_entity.type
_entity.pdbx_description
1 polymer ?
#
loop_
_entity_poly.entity_id
_entity_poly.type
_entity_poly.pdbx_seq_one_letter_code
_entity_poly.pdbx_strand_id
1 'polypeptide(L)'
;MEQWTESSLPAWVTSAEVAHVLRKVEHVQQLRHFMTPQGSTVSDFAAAQGWPHLKAYRQVKHFEKLGLLQVCRSEKRPGRAVQYYRCPHQRYFLPASLVSIEEYLNQSFQPHEGQIKHELAEAAQTGDNPVAGLLVGAFGDGVALLPADRDGQPWSPDAPESPAMFFGIGPLFLDYPQAKALQAELQEVFERYGQQSGGARYLYQVIFTPDSTG
;
A
#
# COMPACT_ATOMS: atom_id res chain seq x y z
N MET A 1 16.96 8.19 33.03
CA MET A 1 15.78 8.16 32.15
C MET A 1 16.28 8.65 30.79
N GLU A 2 16.81 7.70 29.99
CA GLU A 2 17.30 8.02 28.64
C GLU A 2 16.13 8.58 27.84
N GLN A 3 16.27 9.81 27.39
CA GLN A 3 15.34 10.42 26.45
C GLN A 3 15.37 9.57 25.18
N TRP A 4 14.23 9.02 24.85
CA TRP A 4 13.98 8.38 23.55
C TRP A 4 13.95 9.51 22.51
N THR A 5 15.15 9.97 22.12
CA THR A 5 15.30 10.94 21.04
C THR A 5 14.84 10.26 19.78
N GLU A 6 13.83 10.82 19.12
CA GLU A 6 13.49 10.50 17.73
C GLU A 6 14.76 10.72 16.90
N SER A 7 15.53 9.65 16.70
CA SER A 7 16.57 9.65 15.68
C SER A 7 15.85 9.86 14.36
N SER A 8 15.99 11.03 13.78
CA SER A 8 15.37 11.38 12.50
C SER A 8 15.84 10.47 11.34
N LEU A 9 16.94 9.75 11.54
CA LEU A 9 17.53 8.86 10.54
C LEU A 9 17.08 7.41 10.77
N PRO A 10 16.72 6.69 9.69
CA PRO A 10 16.38 5.28 9.77
C PRO A 10 17.61 4.40 10.08
N ALA A 11 17.40 3.29 10.77
CA ALA A 11 18.43 2.26 10.94
C ALA A 11 18.63 1.49 9.63
N TRP A 12 19.87 1.36 9.20
CA TRP A 12 20.22 0.62 8.00
C TRP A 12 20.16 -0.88 8.24
N VAL A 13 19.39 -1.59 7.41
CA VAL A 13 19.29 -3.03 7.43
C VAL A 13 20.37 -3.61 6.53
N THR A 14 21.21 -4.50 7.11
CA THR A 14 22.28 -5.17 6.40
C THR A 14 22.04 -6.68 6.28
N SER A 15 21.08 -7.22 7.03
CA SER A 15 20.74 -8.65 7.04
C SER A 15 19.56 -8.95 6.13
N ALA A 16 19.71 -9.91 5.22
CA ALA A 16 18.63 -10.41 4.36
C ALA A 16 17.47 -11.02 5.17
N GLU A 17 17.77 -11.67 6.31
CA GLU A 17 16.75 -12.25 7.18
C GLU A 17 15.88 -11.15 7.83
N VAL A 18 16.51 -10.06 8.31
CA VAL A 18 15.81 -8.90 8.85
C VAL A 18 15.00 -8.21 7.76
N ALA A 19 15.57 -8.01 6.56
CA ALA A 19 14.86 -7.44 5.42
C ALA A 19 13.63 -8.28 5.03
N HIS A 20 13.74 -9.61 5.00
CA HIS A 20 12.63 -10.52 4.74
C HIS A 20 11.48 -10.37 5.74
N VAL A 21 11.79 -10.15 7.01
CA VAL A 21 10.78 -9.92 8.05
C VAL A 21 10.12 -8.55 7.90
N LEU A 22 10.91 -7.51 7.67
CA LEU A 22 10.41 -6.13 7.57
C LEU A 22 9.61 -5.83 6.29
N ARG A 23 9.77 -6.64 5.23
CA ARG A 23 8.95 -6.52 4.02
C ARG A 23 7.48 -6.91 4.24
N LYS A 24 7.19 -7.71 5.27
CA LYS A 24 5.83 -8.16 5.57
C LYS A 24 5.10 -7.12 6.39
N VAL A 25 4.07 -6.50 5.82
CA VAL A 25 3.26 -5.46 6.47
C VAL A 25 2.73 -5.94 7.82
N GLU A 26 2.30 -7.20 7.92
CA GLU A 26 1.84 -7.82 9.16
C GLU A 26 2.90 -7.80 10.28
N HIS A 27 4.18 -8.04 9.94
CA HIS A 27 5.27 -7.99 10.93
C HIS A 27 5.56 -6.54 11.36
N VAL A 28 5.48 -5.58 10.45
CA VAL A 28 5.63 -4.16 10.78
C VAL A 28 4.50 -3.69 11.69
N GLN A 29 3.27 -4.12 11.43
CA GLN A 29 2.11 -3.86 12.32
C GLN A 29 2.31 -4.46 13.70
N GLN A 30 2.86 -5.68 13.80
CA GLN A 30 3.22 -6.31 15.07
C GLN A 30 4.31 -5.54 15.80
N LEU A 31 5.38 -5.13 15.11
CA LEU A 31 6.48 -4.34 15.66
C LEU A 31 6.01 -2.98 16.18
N ARG A 32 5.00 -2.36 15.50
CA ARG A 32 4.42 -1.08 15.94
C ARG A 32 3.94 -1.11 17.39
N HIS A 33 3.47 -2.27 17.87
CA HIS A 33 3.07 -2.45 19.28
C HIS A 33 4.21 -2.19 20.27
N PHE A 34 5.45 -2.38 19.84
CA PHE A 34 6.67 -2.19 20.63
C PHE A 34 7.41 -0.86 20.34
N MET A 35 6.89 -0.05 19.42
CA MET A 35 7.44 1.28 19.08
C MET A 35 6.93 2.36 20.04
N THR A 36 6.96 2.07 21.35
CA THR A 36 6.57 2.97 22.42
C THR A 36 7.74 3.18 23.39
N PRO A 37 7.88 4.35 24.01
CA PRO A 37 8.97 4.61 24.95
C PRO A 37 9.01 3.62 26.13
N GLN A 38 7.84 3.19 26.61
CA GLN A 38 7.72 2.30 27.77
C GLN A 38 7.97 0.83 27.43
N GLY A 39 7.92 0.50 26.12
CA GLY A 39 7.92 -0.86 25.66
C GLY A 39 6.60 -1.60 26.00
N SER A 40 6.54 -2.88 25.67
CA SER A 40 5.37 -3.73 25.93
C SER A 40 5.79 -5.12 26.38
N THR A 41 4.89 -5.80 27.08
CA THR A 41 5.11 -7.20 27.51
C THR A 41 4.60 -8.18 26.45
N VAL A 42 5.04 -9.45 26.55
CA VAL A 42 4.48 -10.53 25.74
C VAL A 42 2.98 -10.69 25.95
N SER A 43 2.50 -10.48 27.19
CA SER A 43 1.07 -10.61 27.52
C SER A 43 0.22 -9.52 26.86
N ASP A 44 0.70 -8.26 26.89
CA ASP A 44 0.00 -7.14 26.23
C ASP A 44 -0.04 -7.34 24.72
N PHE A 45 1.07 -7.80 24.12
CA PHE A 45 1.13 -8.13 22.71
C PHE A 45 0.20 -9.29 22.34
N ALA A 46 0.16 -10.36 23.15
CA ALA A 46 -0.75 -11.48 22.94
C ALA A 46 -2.22 -11.02 22.96
N ALA A 47 -2.59 -10.19 23.92
CA ALA A 47 -3.93 -9.61 24.02
C ALA A 47 -4.27 -8.73 22.80
N ALA A 48 -3.36 -7.86 22.39
CA ALA A 48 -3.55 -6.97 21.24
C ALA A 48 -3.71 -7.74 19.92
N GLN A 49 -3.04 -8.89 19.78
CA GLN A 49 -3.13 -9.74 18.58
C GLN A 49 -4.25 -10.79 18.66
N GLY A 50 -4.91 -10.96 19.81
CA GLY A 50 -5.85 -12.06 20.04
C GLY A 50 -5.17 -13.46 19.97
N TRP A 51 -3.88 -13.56 20.34
CA TRP A 51 -3.12 -14.79 20.24
C TRP A 51 -2.92 -15.51 21.56
N PRO A 52 -2.77 -16.86 21.51
CA PRO A 52 -2.27 -17.60 22.65
C PRO A 52 -0.89 -17.07 23.07
N HIS A 53 -0.65 -16.98 24.38
CA HIS A 53 0.60 -16.45 24.96
C HIS A 53 1.86 -17.12 24.37
N LEU A 54 1.85 -18.42 24.15
CA LEU A 54 2.99 -19.16 23.59
C LEU A 54 3.33 -18.72 22.15
N LYS A 55 2.30 -18.42 21.33
CA LYS A 55 2.49 -17.91 19.97
C LYS A 55 3.13 -16.53 20.02
N ALA A 56 2.60 -15.64 20.83
CA ALA A 56 3.14 -14.28 21.02
C ALA A 56 4.57 -14.32 21.57
N TYR A 57 4.87 -15.18 22.53
CA TYR A 57 6.21 -15.36 23.07
C TYR A 57 7.21 -15.78 22.00
N ARG A 58 6.87 -16.77 21.17
CA ARG A 58 7.74 -17.22 20.06
C ARG A 58 8.01 -16.10 19.08
N GLN A 59 7.02 -15.30 18.74
CA GLN A 59 7.16 -14.18 17.83
C GLN A 59 8.04 -13.07 18.41
N VAL A 60 7.84 -12.71 19.68
CA VAL A 60 8.70 -11.73 20.38
C VAL A 60 10.16 -12.22 20.43
N LYS A 61 10.39 -13.50 20.74
CA LYS A 61 11.74 -14.07 20.76
C LYS A 61 12.37 -14.15 19.38
N HIS A 62 11.57 -14.35 18.33
CA HIS A 62 12.05 -14.27 16.95
C HIS A 62 12.52 -12.86 16.62
N PHE A 63 11.70 -11.84 16.90
CA PHE A 63 12.07 -10.44 16.69
C PHE A 63 13.28 -10.02 17.54
N GLU A 64 13.36 -10.47 18.78
CA GLU A 64 14.52 -10.22 19.66
C GLU A 64 15.80 -10.82 19.07
N LYS A 65 15.76 -12.08 18.61
CA LYS A 65 16.89 -12.75 17.96
C LYS A 65 17.40 -11.98 16.73
N LEU A 66 16.50 -11.34 15.99
CA LEU A 66 16.82 -10.53 14.82
C LEU A 66 17.27 -9.10 15.16
N GLY A 67 17.31 -8.73 16.45
CA GLY A 67 17.64 -7.37 16.88
C GLY A 67 16.55 -6.33 16.61
N LEU A 68 15.34 -6.78 16.20
CA LEU A 68 14.19 -5.91 15.99
C LEU A 68 13.48 -5.52 17.30
N LEU A 69 13.72 -6.30 18.36
CA LEU A 69 13.28 -6.01 19.72
C LEU A 69 14.46 -6.16 20.68
N GLN A 70 14.44 -5.37 21.76
CA GLN A 70 15.33 -5.51 22.89
C GLN A 70 14.57 -5.35 24.21
N VAL A 71 15.06 -5.99 25.26
CA VAL A 71 14.52 -5.79 26.61
C VAL A 71 14.91 -4.39 27.08
N CYS A 72 13.93 -3.52 27.32
CA CYS A 72 14.17 -2.18 27.80
C CYS A 72 13.95 -2.04 29.32
N ARG A 73 13.19 -2.93 29.93
CA ARG A 73 12.89 -2.92 31.36
C ARG A 73 12.54 -4.34 31.83
N SER A 74 12.85 -4.63 33.10
CA SER A 74 12.46 -5.88 33.77
C SER A 74 11.85 -5.55 35.13
N GLU A 75 10.66 -6.05 35.41
CA GLU A 75 10.00 -5.92 36.70
C GLU A 75 10.08 -7.23 37.47
N LYS A 76 10.65 -7.17 38.68
CA LYS A 76 10.66 -8.32 39.58
C LYS A 76 9.25 -8.56 40.13
N ARG A 77 8.76 -9.80 40.06
CA ARG A 77 7.51 -10.25 40.67
C ARG A 77 7.77 -11.57 41.41
N PRO A 78 6.92 -11.94 42.36
CA PRO A 78 6.97 -13.29 42.91
C PRO A 78 6.85 -14.31 41.78
N GLY A 79 7.87 -15.15 41.61
CA GLY A 79 8.03 -16.06 40.49
C GLY A 79 8.98 -15.54 39.41
N ARG A 80 8.54 -15.47 38.16
CA ARG A 80 9.36 -15.02 37.02
C ARG A 80 9.24 -13.52 36.76
N ALA A 81 10.39 -12.87 36.56
CA ALA A 81 10.39 -11.44 36.20
C ALA A 81 9.67 -11.18 34.87
N VAL A 82 8.91 -10.09 34.80
CA VAL A 82 8.23 -9.62 33.60
C VAL A 82 9.20 -8.75 32.80
N GLN A 83 9.41 -9.10 31.54
CA GLN A 83 10.25 -8.33 30.61
C GLN A 83 9.39 -7.45 29.73
N TYR A 84 9.82 -6.22 29.54
CA TYR A 84 9.27 -5.25 28.60
C TYR A 84 10.22 -5.15 27.42
N TYR A 85 9.66 -5.28 26.23
CA TYR A 85 10.38 -5.24 24.97
C TYR A 85 10.08 -3.95 24.23
N ARG A 86 11.07 -3.42 23.53
CA ARG A 86 10.95 -2.21 22.72
C ARG A 86 11.72 -2.37 21.42
N CYS A 87 11.22 -1.77 20.32
CA CYS A 87 12.01 -1.61 19.11
C CYS A 87 13.17 -0.65 19.37
N PRO A 88 14.42 -0.99 19.02
CA PRO A 88 15.55 -0.06 19.13
C PRO A 88 15.41 1.15 18.19
N HIS A 89 14.69 0.98 17.07
CA HIS A 89 14.47 2.01 16.07
C HIS A 89 12.99 2.09 15.68
N GLN A 90 12.54 3.28 15.26
CA GLN A 90 11.20 3.50 14.74
C GLN A 90 11.11 3.34 13.22
N ARG A 91 12.23 3.55 12.53
CA ARG A 91 12.32 3.50 11.08
C ARG A 91 13.51 2.64 10.67
N TYR A 92 13.33 1.87 9.61
CA TYR A 92 14.34 1.03 9.04
C TYR A 92 14.48 1.33 7.55
N PHE A 93 15.71 1.44 7.07
CA PHE A 93 16.01 1.56 5.65
C PHE A 93 16.45 0.20 5.11
N LEU A 94 15.70 -0.31 4.14
CA LEU A 94 16.00 -1.55 3.43
C LEU A 94 16.61 -1.17 2.08
N PRO A 95 17.91 -1.37 1.87
CA PRO A 95 18.55 -1.04 0.59
C PRO A 95 18.04 -1.96 -0.53
N ALA A 96 18.02 -1.44 -1.76
CA ALA A 96 17.57 -2.19 -2.95
C ALA A 96 18.37 -3.47 -3.23
N SER A 97 19.58 -3.59 -2.66
CA SER A 97 20.35 -4.84 -2.70
C SER A 97 19.76 -5.97 -1.86
N LEU A 98 18.86 -5.67 -0.93
CA LEU A 98 18.20 -6.65 -0.06
C LEU A 98 16.71 -6.83 -0.35
N VAL A 99 16.11 -5.95 -1.16
CA VAL A 99 14.69 -5.98 -1.50
C VAL A 99 14.50 -5.70 -2.99
N SER A 100 13.67 -6.49 -3.65
CA SER A 100 13.28 -6.22 -5.02
C SER A 100 12.23 -5.09 -5.04
N ILE A 101 12.50 -4.03 -5.79
CA ILE A 101 11.53 -2.95 -6.00
C ILE A 101 10.33 -3.46 -6.78
N GLU A 102 10.54 -4.34 -7.77
CA GLU A 102 9.45 -4.98 -8.51
C GLU A 102 8.54 -5.79 -7.59
N GLU A 103 9.12 -6.62 -6.71
CA GLU A 103 8.34 -7.39 -5.73
C GLU A 103 7.55 -6.47 -4.77
N TYR A 104 8.16 -5.36 -4.32
CA TYR A 104 7.47 -4.35 -3.52
C TYR A 104 6.28 -3.73 -4.28
N LEU A 105 6.47 -3.34 -5.54
CA LEU A 105 5.41 -2.76 -6.37
C LEU A 105 4.27 -3.76 -6.58
N ASN A 106 4.59 -5.03 -6.89
CA ASN A 106 3.60 -6.09 -7.02
C ASN A 106 2.78 -6.27 -5.74
N GLN A 107 3.43 -6.36 -4.58
CA GLN A 107 2.75 -6.48 -3.29
C GLN A 107 1.89 -5.26 -2.94
N SER A 108 2.31 -4.06 -3.36
CA SER A 108 1.59 -2.82 -3.10
C SER A 108 0.38 -2.64 -4.02
N PHE A 109 0.46 -3.07 -5.27
CA PHE A 109 -0.58 -2.84 -6.27
C PHE A 109 -1.62 -3.95 -6.34
N GLN A 110 -1.22 -5.22 -6.25
CA GLN A 110 -2.13 -6.37 -6.40
C GLN A 110 -3.41 -6.30 -5.56
N PRO A 111 -3.36 -5.94 -4.25
CA PRO A 111 -4.57 -5.91 -3.44
C PRO A 111 -5.58 -4.86 -3.92
N HIS A 112 -5.09 -3.72 -4.44
CA HIS A 112 -5.91 -2.62 -4.90
C HIS A 112 -6.39 -2.80 -6.34
N GLU A 113 -5.60 -3.41 -7.19
CA GLU A 113 -5.89 -3.62 -8.59
C GLU A 113 -7.14 -4.47 -8.80
N GLY A 114 -7.27 -5.57 -8.09
CA GLY A 114 -8.45 -6.43 -8.13
C GLY A 114 -9.71 -5.71 -7.66
N GLN A 115 -9.61 -4.95 -6.58
CA GLN A 115 -10.71 -4.15 -6.06
C GLN A 115 -11.13 -3.06 -7.05
N ILE A 116 -10.18 -2.28 -7.59
CA ILE A 116 -10.48 -1.21 -8.56
C ILE A 116 -11.15 -1.77 -9.80
N LYS A 117 -10.68 -2.90 -10.35
CA LYS A 117 -11.31 -3.56 -11.51
C LYS A 117 -12.73 -4.01 -11.22
N HIS A 118 -12.98 -4.55 -10.03
CA HIS A 118 -14.32 -4.96 -9.61
C HIS A 118 -15.25 -3.75 -9.49
N GLU A 119 -14.86 -2.72 -8.76
CA GLU A 119 -15.66 -1.49 -8.58
C GLU A 119 -15.91 -0.76 -9.91
N LEU A 120 -14.93 -0.77 -10.81
CA LEU A 120 -15.07 -0.19 -12.14
C LEU A 120 -16.13 -0.95 -12.97
N ALA A 121 -16.12 -2.29 -12.90
CA ALA A 121 -17.11 -3.12 -13.58
C ALA A 121 -18.53 -2.94 -13.03
N GLU A 122 -18.66 -2.87 -11.69
CA GLU A 122 -19.95 -2.60 -11.04
C GLU A 122 -20.47 -1.21 -11.39
N ALA A 123 -19.62 -0.17 -11.31
CA ALA A 123 -19.99 1.19 -11.66
C ALA A 123 -20.44 1.29 -13.12
N ALA A 124 -19.76 0.64 -14.04
CA ALA A 124 -20.09 0.63 -15.46
C ALA A 124 -21.48 0.03 -15.76
N GLN A 125 -21.98 -0.84 -14.87
CA GLN A 125 -23.29 -1.50 -15.04
C GLN A 125 -24.43 -0.80 -14.29
N THR A 126 -24.14 0.31 -13.59
CA THR A 126 -25.11 1.05 -12.78
C THR A 126 -25.46 2.40 -13.42
N GLY A 127 -26.54 3.03 -12.94
CA GLY A 127 -26.98 4.35 -13.40
C GLY A 127 -27.93 4.29 -14.60
N ASP A 128 -28.22 5.45 -15.15
CA ASP A 128 -29.20 5.60 -16.23
C ASP A 128 -28.62 5.27 -17.62
N ASN A 129 -27.29 5.38 -17.76
CA ASN A 129 -26.54 5.01 -18.97
C ASN A 129 -25.48 3.94 -18.67
N PRO A 130 -25.88 2.67 -18.41
CA PRO A 130 -24.93 1.60 -18.14
C PRO A 130 -24.26 1.09 -19.42
N VAL A 131 -23.09 0.49 -19.27
CA VAL A 131 -22.49 -0.35 -20.31
C VAL A 131 -23.38 -1.56 -20.52
N ALA A 132 -23.98 -1.67 -21.71
CA ALA A 132 -24.89 -2.76 -22.06
C ALA A 132 -24.22 -3.93 -22.80
N GLY A 133 -23.02 -3.68 -23.34
CA GLY A 133 -22.28 -4.70 -24.08
C GLY A 133 -20.92 -4.23 -24.56
N LEU A 134 -20.36 -4.96 -25.52
CA LEU A 134 -19.07 -4.66 -26.13
C LEU A 134 -19.21 -4.60 -27.64
N LEU A 135 -18.71 -3.54 -28.25
CA LEU A 135 -18.49 -3.43 -29.70
C LEU A 135 -17.16 -4.07 -30.04
N VAL A 136 -17.18 -5.00 -30.98
CA VAL A 136 -15.98 -5.68 -31.48
C VAL A 136 -15.85 -5.39 -32.96
N GLY A 137 -14.75 -4.80 -33.40
CA GLY A 137 -14.57 -4.49 -34.80
C GLY A 137 -13.33 -3.70 -35.14
N ALA A 138 -13.28 -3.25 -36.41
CA ALA A 138 -12.24 -2.35 -36.89
C ALA A 138 -12.65 -0.89 -36.57
N PHE A 139 -11.74 -0.17 -35.94
CA PHE A 139 -11.89 1.25 -35.58
C PHE A 139 -10.64 2.00 -36.06
N GLY A 140 -10.81 2.88 -37.05
CA GLY A 140 -9.66 3.48 -37.75
C GLY A 140 -8.78 2.39 -38.38
N ASP A 141 -7.48 2.45 -38.08
CA ASP A 141 -6.47 1.50 -38.62
C ASP A 141 -6.27 0.26 -37.74
N GLY A 142 -7.07 0.09 -36.67
CA GLY A 142 -6.92 -0.99 -35.69
C GLY A 142 -8.17 -1.81 -35.43
N VAL A 143 -8.01 -2.86 -34.63
CA VAL A 143 -9.12 -3.66 -34.07
C VAL A 143 -9.24 -3.32 -32.60
N ALA A 144 -10.46 -3.02 -32.16
CA ALA A 144 -10.73 -2.71 -30.76
C ALA A 144 -11.94 -3.46 -30.21
N LEU A 145 -11.96 -3.51 -28.89
CA LEU A 145 -13.08 -3.97 -28.07
C LEU A 145 -13.49 -2.77 -27.21
N LEU A 146 -14.65 -2.18 -27.49
CA LEU A 146 -15.11 -0.95 -26.82
C LEU A 146 -16.40 -1.21 -26.04
N PRO A 147 -16.58 -0.60 -24.85
CA PRO A 147 -17.88 -0.61 -24.17
C PRO A 147 -18.96 0.00 -25.06
N ALA A 148 -20.16 -0.56 -24.99
CA ALA A 148 -21.32 -0.12 -25.78
C ALA A 148 -22.52 0.12 -24.89
N ASP A 149 -23.34 1.10 -25.28
CA ASP A 149 -24.66 1.35 -24.71
C ASP A 149 -25.74 0.37 -25.19
N ARG A 150 -27.00 0.61 -24.79
CA ARG A 150 -28.14 -0.26 -25.16
C ARG A 150 -28.48 -0.21 -26.65
N ASP A 151 -28.08 0.84 -27.35
CA ASP A 151 -28.31 1.04 -28.78
C ASP A 151 -27.14 0.52 -29.63
N GLY A 152 -26.13 -0.10 -28.98
CA GLY A 152 -24.93 -0.61 -29.62
C GLY A 152 -23.99 0.49 -30.11
N GLN A 153 -24.07 1.69 -29.54
CA GLN A 153 -23.14 2.77 -29.82
C GLN A 153 -21.97 2.74 -28.81
N PRO A 154 -20.80 3.30 -29.16
CA PRO A 154 -19.71 3.44 -28.21
C PRO A 154 -20.16 4.18 -26.93
N TRP A 155 -20.03 3.50 -25.80
CA TRP A 155 -20.38 4.07 -24.53
C TRP A 155 -19.36 5.16 -24.12
N SER A 156 -19.85 6.29 -23.59
CA SER A 156 -19.01 7.39 -23.12
C SER A 156 -19.17 7.59 -21.61
N PRO A 157 -18.06 7.60 -20.84
CA PRO A 157 -18.09 7.97 -19.42
C PRO A 157 -18.37 9.47 -19.21
N ASP A 158 -18.21 10.31 -20.24
CA ASP A 158 -18.38 11.77 -20.17
C ASP A 158 -19.84 12.23 -20.26
N ALA A 159 -20.77 11.32 -20.57
CA ALA A 159 -22.19 11.66 -20.59
C ALA A 159 -22.67 11.96 -19.16
N PRO A 160 -23.51 13.02 -18.96
CA PRO A 160 -23.93 13.46 -17.62
C PRO A 160 -24.62 12.36 -16.78
N GLU A 161 -25.31 11.44 -17.44
CA GLU A 161 -26.00 10.29 -16.85
C GLU A 161 -25.10 9.08 -16.60
N SER A 162 -23.89 9.10 -17.12
CA SER A 162 -22.90 8.04 -16.89
C SER A 162 -22.32 8.14 -15.47
N PRO A 163 -21.90 7.01 -14.87
CA PRO A 163 -21.23 7.04 -13.58
C PRO A 163 -19.91 7.81 -13.66
N ALA A 164 -19.57 8.52 -12.56
CA ALA A 164 -18.31 9.25 -12.48
C ALA A 164 -17.12 8.27 -12.36
N MET A 165 -16.58 7.87 -13.51
CA MET A 165 -15.46 6.95 -13.62
C MET A 165 -14.51 7.39 -14.74
N PHE A 166 -13.25 7.07 -14.58
CA PHE A 166 -12.21 7.34 -15.57
C PHE A 166 -11.22 6.17 -15.61
N PHE A 167 -10.92 5.71 -16.80
CA PHE A 167 -9.79 4.80 -17.01
C PHE A 167 -9.20 5.04 -18.40
N GLY A 168 -7.90 4.83 -18.52
CA GLY A 168 -7.20 4.96 -19.78
C GLY A 168 -5.92 4.12 -19.74
N ILE A 169 -5.63 3.49 -20.87
CA ILE A 169 -4.41 2.72 -21.09
C ILE A 169 -3.89 3.09 -22.47
N GLY A 170 -2.63 3.50 -22.55
CA GLY A 170 -2.01 3.82 -23.84
C GLY A 170 -0.65 4.47 -23.68
N PRO A 171 0.12 4.58 -24.76
CA PRO A 171 1.38 5.30 -24.77
C PRO A 171 1.14 6.81 -24.85
N LEU A 172 2.00 7.58 -24.18
CA LEU A 172 2.16 9.01 -24.36
C LEU A 172 3.56 9.27 -24.89
N PHE A 173 3.68 10.07 -25.94
CA PHE A 173 4.96 10.44 -26.52
C PHE A 173 5.37 11.83 -26.02
N LEU A 174 6.20 11.86 -24.98
CA LEU A 174 6.59 13.05 -24.25
C LEU A 174 8.09 13.13 -24.13
N ASP A 175 8.65 14.35 -24.24
CA ASP A 175 10.00 14.58 -23.76
C ASP A 175 10.06 14.64 -22.23
N TYR A 176 11.26 14.62 -21.65
CA TYR A 176 11.42 14.61 -20.19
C TYR A 176 10.80 15.82 -19.48
N PRO A 177 10.95 17.08 -19.95
CA PRO A 177 10.23 18.23 -19.38
C PRO A 177 8.71 18.09 -19.42
N GLN A 178 8.15 17.63 -20.53
CA GLN A 178 6.71 17.40 -20.67
C GLN A 178 6.21 16.29 -19.72
N ALA A 179 6.95 15.20 -19.62
CA ALA A 179 6.63 14.13 -18.67
C ALA A 179 6.66 14.62 -17.21
N LYS A 180 7.65 15.47 -16.86
CA LYS A 180 7.71 16.08 -15.51
C LYS A 180 6.58 17.07 -15.27
N ALA A 181 6.14 17.82 -16.27
CA ALA A 181 4.98 18.69 -16.17
C ALA A 181 3.71 17.88 -15.91
N LEU A 182 3.44 16.84 -16.70
CA LEU A 182 2.31 15.93 -16.50
C LEU A 182 2.34 15.30 -15.10
N GLN A 183 3.50 14.84 -14.64
CA GLN A 183 3.64 14.30 -13.27
C GLN A 183 3.22 15.32 -12.21
N ALA A 184 3.64 16.58 -12.35
CA ALA A 184 3.31 17.65 -11.41
C ALA A 184 1.81 17.98 -11.43
N GLU A 185 1.18 18.06 -12.62
CA GLU A 185 -0.24 18.30 -12.77
C GLU A 185 -1.10 17.19 -12.13
N LEU A 186 -0.74 15.92 -12.38
CA LEU A 186 -1.41 14.78 -11.76
C LEU A 186 -1.32 14.83 -10.23
N GLN A 187 -0.13 15.14 -9.70
CA GLN A 187 0.07 15.26 -8.25
C GLN A 187 -0.79 16.39 -7.67
N GLU A 188 -0.80 17.58 -8.31
CA GLU A 188 -1.61 18.72 -7.88
C GLU A 188 -3.11 18.39 -7.88
N VAL A 189 -3.60 17.69 -8.91
CA VAL A 189 -5.00 17.25 -8.98
C VAL A 189 -5.34 16.36 -7.79
N PHE A 190 -4.55 15.33 -7.51
CA PHE A 190 -4.83 14.42 -6.41
C PHE A 190 -4.66 15.06 -5.03
N GLU A 191 -3.70 15.97 -4.83
CA GLU A 191 -3.57 16.73 -3.58
C GLU A 191 -4.81 17.62 -3.35
N ARG A 192 -5.29 18.33 -4.37
CA ARG A 192 -6.46 19.19 -4.28
C ARG A 192 -7.73 18.41 -3.93
N TYR A 193 -7.98 17.28 -4.59
CA TYR A 193 -9.17 16.48 -4.31
C TYR A 193 -9.02 15.60 -3.06
N GLY A 194 -7.81 15.22 -2.69
CA GLY A 194 -7.54 14.47 -1.45
C GLY A 194 -7.87 15.24 -0.16
N GLN A 195 -8.01 16.57 -0.25
CA GLN A 195 -8.44 17.42 0.87
C GLN A 195 -9.96 17.59 0.96
N GLN A 196 -10.72 17.07 -0.01
CA GLN A 196 -12.17 17.16 -0.01
C GLN A 196 -12.79 16.13 0.93
N SER A 197 -13.91 16.48 1.57
CA SER A 197 -14.70 15.60 2.43
C SER A 197 -16.07 15.40 1.82
N GLY A 198 -16.17 14.50 0.85
CA GLY A 198 -17.43 14.11 0.22
C GLY A 198 -18.09 12.92 0.95
N GLY A 199 -19.37 12.67 0.64
CA GLY A 199 -20.13 11.54 1.21
C GLY A 199 -19.82 10.19 0.55
N ALA A 200 -19.25 10.16 -0.66
CA ALA A 200 -18.92 8.95 -1.40
C ALA A 200 -17.41 8.72 -1.46
N ARG A 201 -17.01 7.46 -1.37
CA ARG A 201 -15.61 7.05 -1.47
C ARG A 201 -15.30 6.65 -2.91
N TYR A 202 -14.29 7.27 -3.50
CA TYR A 202 -13.75 6.91 -4.81
C TYR A 202 -12.38 6.27 -4.65
N LEU A 203 -12.11 5.21 -5.39
CA LEU A 203 -10.80 4.56 -5.48
C LEU A 203 -10.10 5.03 -6.75
N TYR A 204 -8.81 5.27 -6.67
CA TYR A 204 -8.01 5.58 -7.84
C TYR A 204 -6.64 4.88 -7.77
N GLN A 205 -6.09 4.58 -8.94
CA GLN A 205 -4.72 4.12 -9.13
C GLN A 205 -4.19 4.78 -10.40
N VAL A 206 -3.08 5.46 -10.30
CA VAL A 206 -2.42 6.10 -11.45
C VAL A 206 -0.99 5.57 -11.51
N ILE A 207 -0.61 5.06 -12.67
CA ILE A 207 0.74 4.59 -12.97
C ILE A 207 1.20 5.33 -14.22
N PHE A 208 2.31 6.04 -14.09
CA PHE A 208 2.96 6.75 -15.17
C PHE A 208 4.47 6.49 -15.08
N THR A 209 5.04 5.89 -16.11
CA THR A 209 6.45 5.46 -16.11
C THR A 209 7.04 5.56 -17.51
N PRO A 210 8.35 5.84 -17.65
CA PRO A 210 9.03 5.71 -18.92
C PRO A 210 8.91 4.26 -19.45
N ASP A 211 8.72 4.12 -20.75
CA ASP A 211 8.86 2.84 -21.42
C ASP A 211 10.34 2.55 -21.64
N SER A 212 10.82 1.43 -21.11
CA SER A 212 12.22 1.00 -21.25
C SER A 212 12.48 0.22 -22.55
N THR A 213 11.45 -0.02 -23.37
CA THR A 213 11.53 -0.79 -24.62
C THR A 213 11.65 0.08 -25.87
N GLY A 214 11.65 1.41 -25.71
CA GLY A 214 11.81 2.40 -26.79
C GLY A 214 13.24 2.78 -27.09
#